data_78e256060273aeccbb400ffb2015aa3d
#
_entry.id   78e256060273aeccbb400ffb2015aa3d
#
_cell.length_a   1.000
_cell.length_b   1.000
_cell.length_c   1.000
_cell.angle_alpha   90.00
_cell.angle_beta   90.00
_cell.angle_gamma   90.00
#
_symmetry.space_group_name_H-M   'P 1'
#
loop_
_entity.id
_entity.type
_entity.pdbx_description
1 polymer ?
#
loop_
_entity_poly.entity_id
_entity_poly.type
_entity_poly.pdbx_seq_one_letter_code
_entity_poly.pdbx_strand_id
1 'polypeptide(L)'
;MTSSDTYLGRGLVIGCGGTLGAAWTVAALIAIRDALGWDPRDADVLVGTSAGAELVTMLGSGIGVDEILAMQLGESTHPVLAGHLAGAPGRFPPLPRPRPGAPGLLRRALPTMTRLSGLLPEGRGDAEWLDRLATGVARSGDWVAHPQTWLVAMDAATGERVPFGAQGAPKAALSEALRASWAIPGWMRPVTIGGRWYVDGGAASTASADLLAERGLGEVIVLAPMASRGRVPGRGSAALERAVLRNWMSAGLDAECAALEASGTRVIRVDATAEDLTVMGPNFMDDRRRLATLEHSLRSTRTSVQRALATGASA
;
A
#
# COMPACT_ATOMS: atom_id res chain seq x y z
N MET A 1 5.97 38.43 20.10
CA MET A 1 6.11 37.98 18.72
C MET A 1 5.65 36.53 18.74
N THR A 2 4.35 36.29 18.39
CA THR A 2 3.75 34.96 18.28
C THR A 2 4.34 34.35 17.02
N SER A 3 5.16 33.31 17.19
CA SER A 3 5.53 32.40 16.10
C SER A 3 4.20 31.83 15.53
N SER A 4 3.86 32.26 14.32
CA SER A 4 2.85 31.57 13.54
C SER A 4 3.46 30.21 13.21
N ASP A 5 3.06 29.16 13.93
CA ASP A 5 3.31 27.79 13.50
C ASP A 5 2.71 27.64 12.11
N THR A 6 3.57 27.78 11.09
CA THR A 6 3.16 27.53 9.71
C THR A 6 2.82 26.04 9.64
N TYR A 7 1.55 25.70 9.50
CA TYR A 7 1.12 24.31 9.27
C TYR A 7 1.81 23.80 8.00
N LEU A 8 2.83 23.03 8.20
CA LEU A 8 3.45 22.26 7.13
C LEU A 8 2.66 20.96 7.01
N GLY A 9 1.95 20.79 5.92
CA GLY A 9 0.99 19.69 5.69
C GLY A 9 1.48 18.29 6.09
N ARG A 10 0.55 17.35 6.24
CA ARG A 10 0.79 15.95 6.60
C ARG A 10 0.44 15.01 5.47
N GLY A 11 1.38 14.15 5.06
CA GLY A 11 1.16 13.06 4.11
C GLY A 11 0.85 11.73 4.81
N LEU A 12 0.03 10.89 4.17
CA LEU A 12 -0.17 9.50 4.56
C LEU A 12 0.20 8.57 3.40
N VAL A 13 1.13 7.67 3.66
CA VAL A 13 1.60 6.67 2.71
C VAL A 13 1.27 5.29 3.22
N ILE A 14 0.54 4.51 2.43
CA ILE A 14 0.16 3.13 2.76
C ILE A 14 0.78 2.19 1.73
N GLY A 15 1.67 1.33 2.21
CA GLY A 15 2.40 0.37 1.39
C GLY A 15 1.57 -0.81 0.94
N CYS A 16 2.16 -1.61 0.05
CA CYS A 16 1.59 -2.87 -0.40
C CYS A 16 1.54 -3.90 0.75
N GLY A 17 0.68 -4.91 0.63
CA GLY A 17 0.56 -5.92 1.69
C GLY A 17 -0.45 -7.02 1.43
N GLY A 18 -1.15 -6.99 0.30
CA GLY A 18 -2.23 -7.95 0.01
C GLY A 18 -3.30 -7.98 1.09
N THR A 19 -4.03 -9.07 1.16
CA THR A 19 -5.16 -9.24 2.09
C THR A 19 -4.75 -9.09 3.56
N LEU A 20 -3.61 -9.66 3.96
CA LEU A 20 -3.16 -9.62 5.36
C LEU A 20 -2.56 -8.28 5.73
N GLY A 21 -1.82 -7.66 4.79
CA GLY A 21 -1.31 -6.31 4.98
C GLY A 21 -2.41 -5.28 5.10
N ALA A 22 -3.51 -5.41 4.34
CA ALA A 22 -4.69 -4.56 4.50
C ALA A 22 -5.28 -4.66 5.91
N ALA A 23 -5.47 -5.87 6.43
CA ALA A 23 -6.00 -6.08 7.79
C ALA A 23 -5.08 -5.48 8.87
N TRP A 24 -3.76 -5.66 8.74
CA TRP A 24 -2.76 -5.05 9.62
C TRP A 24 -2.80 -3.52 9.53
N THR A 25 -2.90 -2.98 8.32
CA THR A 25 -2.91 -1.53 8.09
C THR A 25 -4.15 -0.85 8.67
N VAL A 26 -5.32 -1.48 8.62
CA VAL A 26 -6.53 -0.95 9.26
C VAL A 26 -6.32 -0.78 10.77
N ALA A 27 -5.70 -1.75 11.43
CA ALA A 27 -5.34 -1.63 12.84
C ALA A 27 -4.32 -0.51 13.10
N ALA A 28 -3.33 -0.34 12.21
CA ALA A 28 -2.35 0.75 12.30
C ALA A 28 -3.00 2.13 12.10
N LEU A 29 -3.95 2.27 11.17
CA LEU A 29 -4.72 3.50 10.95
C LEU A 29 -5.52 3.91 12.20
N ILE A 30 -6.15 2.94 12.87
CA ILE A 30 -6.85 3.17 14.14
C ILE A 30 -5.85 3.63 15.21
N ALA A 31 -4.72 2.94 15.33
CA ALA A 31 -3.70 3.28 16.32
C ALA A 31 -3.11 4.69 16.09
N ILE A 32 -2.87 5.09 14.84
CA ILE A 32 -2.41 6.45 14.48
C ILE A 32 -3.49 7.49 14.80
N ARG A 33 -4.74 7.24 14.39
CA ARG A 33 -5.87 8.13 14.69
C ARG A 33 -5.97 8.39 16.20
N ASP A 34 -5.98 7.33 16.98
CA ASP A 34 -6.16 7.41 18.43
C ASP A 34 -4.96 8.08 19.12
N ALA A 35 -3.72 7.81 18.66
CA ALA A 35 -2.51 8.38 19.26
C ALA A 35 -2.30 9.85 18.93
N LEU A 36 -2.71 10.30 17.74
CA LEU A 36 -2.54 11.68 17.27
C LEU A 36 -3.80 12.53 17.43
N GLY A 37 -4.96 11.94 17.75
CA GLY A 37 -6.24 12.63 17.68
C GLY A 37 -6.53 13.19 16.28
N TRP A 38 -6.07 12.50 15.24
CA TRP A 38 -6.09 12.98 13.85
C TRP A 38 -6.78 11.96 12.94
N ASP A 39 -7.70 12.44 12.12
CA ASP A 39 -8.38 11.59 11.13
C ASP A 39 -7.47 11.36 9.90
N PRO A 40 -7.16 10.12 9.51
CA PRO A 40 -6.38 9.84 8.31
C PRO A 40 -6.94 10.40 7.00
N ARG A 41 -8.24 10.74 6.96
CA ARG A 41 -8.87 11.41 5.81
C ARG A 41 -8.46 12.88 5.64
N ASP A 42 -7.92 13.48 6.71
CA ASP A 42 -7.45 14.87 6.73
C ASP A 42 -5.99 15.00 6.28
N ALA A 43 -5.38 13.92 5.74
CA ALA A 43 -4.06 14.01 5.13
C ALA A 43 -4.08 14.94 3.93
N ASP A 44 -3.06 15.81 3.77
CA ASP A 44 -2.94 16.68 2.60
C ASP A 44 -2.65 15.90 1.31
N VAL A 45 -1.99 14.74 1.45
CA VAL A 45 -1.74 13.79 0.35
C VAL A 45 -1.90 12.36 0.86
N LEU A 46 -2.68 11.58 0.14
CA LEU A 46 -2.86 10.15 0.34
C LEU A 46 -2.12 9.40 -0.75
N VAL A 47 -1.17 8.55 -0.40
CA VAL A 47 -0.44 7.69 -1.35
C VAL A 47 -0.65 6.24 -0.98
N GLY A 48 -1.07 5.43 -1.95
CA GLY A 48 -1.30 4.01 -1.73
C GLY A 48 -0.72 3.12 -2.82
N THR A 49 -0.19 1.96 -2.42
CA THR A 49 0.31 0.93 -3.32
C THR A 49 -0.40 -0.39 -3.04
N SER A 50 -0.96 -1.04 -4.05
CA SER A 50 -1.63 -2.35 -3.92
C SER A 50 -2.78 -2.30 -2.89
N ALA A 51 -2.74 -3.11 -1.82
CA ALA A 51 -3.71 -3.01 -0.73
C ALA A 51 -3.77 -1.60 -0.10
N GLY A 52 -2.65 -0.87 -0.09
CA GLY A 52 -2.63 0.53 0.31
C GLY A 52 -3.43 1.44 -0.63
N ALA A 53 -3.39 1.17 -1.93
CA ALA A 53 -4.18 1.92 -2.91
C ALA A 53 -5.70 1.74 -2.69
N GLU A 54 -6.11 0.54 -2.32
CA GLU A 54 -7.49 0.25 -1.93
C GLU A 54 -7.92 1.05 -0.70
N LEU A 55 -7.09 1.07 0.35
CA LEU A 55 -7.38 1.80 1.58
C LEU A 55 -7.39 3.31 1.39
N VAL A 56 -6.44 3.89 0.64
CA VAL A 56 -6.46 5.34 0.36
C VAL A 56 -7.60 5.71 -0.58
N THR A 57 -8.09 4.80 -1.42
CA THR A 57 -9.31 5.00 -2.21
C THR A 57 -10.52 5.15 -1.30
N MET A 58 -10.66 4.29 -0.29
CA MET A 58 -11.73 4.38 0.71
C MET A 58 -11.62 5.68 1.52
N LEU A 59 -10.45 5.97 2.08
CA LEU A 59 -10.21 7.21 2.83
C LEU A 59 -10.48 8.46 1.99
N GLY A 60 -9.93 8.51 0.78
CA GLY A 60 -10.08 9.63 -0.15
C GLY A 60 -11.52 9.83 -0.65
N SER A 61 -12.37 8.81 -0.56
CA SER A 61 -13.80 8.93 -0.83
C SER A 61 -14.61 9.40 0.36
N GLY A 62 -13.99 9.58 1.54
CA GLY A 62 -14.62 10.02 2.79
C GLY A 62 -15.02 8.88 3.73
N ILE A 63 -14.70 7.62 3.41
CA ILE A 63 -14.98 6.47 4.28
C ILE A 63 -13.99 6.47 5.46
N GLY A 64 -14.52 6.51 6.68
CA GLY A 64 -13.71 6.55 7.90
C GLY A 64 -13.13 5.20 8.29
N VAL A 65 -12.09 5.22 9.13
CA VAL A 65 -11.38 4.01 9.57
C VAL A 65 -12.28 3.01 10.32
N ASP A 66 -13.30 3.47 11.04
CA ASP A 66 -14.23 2.57 11.76
C ASP A 66 -15.11 1.79 10.78
N GLU A 67 -15.52 2.40 9.68
CA GLU A 67 -16.27 1.71 8.62
C GLU A 67 -15.37 0.71 7.87
N ILE A 68 -14.10 1.06 7.65
CA ILE A 68 -13.12 0.14 7.07
C ILE A 68 -12.85 -1.03 8.04
N LEU A 69 -12.83 -0.79 9.35
CA LEU A 69 -12.75 -1.85 10.35
C LEU A 69 -13.99 -2.76 10.31
N ALA A 70 -15.19 -2.18 10.27
CA ALA A 70 -16.43 -2.94 10.14
C ALA A 70 -16.43 -3.82 8.87
N MET A 71 -15.92 -3.31 7.76
CA MET A 71 -15.70 -4.10 6.54
C MET A 71 -14.76 -5.28 6.82
N GLN A 72 -13.62 -5.06 7.49
CA GLN A 72 -12.69 -6.15 7.84
C GLN A 72 -13.31 -7.19 8.76
N LEU A 73 -14.22 -6.80 9.63
CA LEU A 73 -14.95 -7.73 10.52
C LEU A 73 -16.11 -8.44 9.79
N GLY A 74 -16.51 -7.97 8.61
CA GLY A 74 -17.69 -8.46 7.89
C GLY A 74 -19.00 -7.89 8.44
N GLU A 75 -18.94 -6.77 9.16
CA GLU A 75 -20.05 -6.12 9.84
C GLU A 75 -20.50 -4.81 9.14
N SER A 76 -19.79 -4.39 8.09
CA SER A 76 -20.12 -3.16 7.37
C SER A 76 -21.51 -3.23 6.73
N THR A 77 -22.29 -2.18 6.96
CA THR A 77 -23.58 -1.93 6.29
C THR A 77 -23.46 -0.90 5.16
N HIS A 78 -22.28 -0.38 4.93
CA HIS A 78 -22.03 0.56 3.85
C HIS A 78 -22.24 -0.10 2.49
N PRO A 79 -23.03 0.50 1.58
CA PRO A 79 -23.47 -0.17 0.33
C PRO A 79 -22.32 -0.70 -0.54
N VAL A 80 -21.17 -0.02 -0.51
CA VAL A 80 -20.00 -0.38 -1.31
C VAL A 80 -19.10 -1.40 -0.59
N LEU A 81 -19.02 -1.32 0.74
CA LEU A 81 -18.10 -2.14 1.54
C LEU A 81 -18.73 -3.46 2.00
N ALA A 82 -20.05 -3.51 2.13
CA ALA A 82 -20.75 -4.75 2.44
C ALA A 82 -20.46 -5.79 1.35
N GLY A 83 -19.83 -6.88 1.73
CA GLY A 83 -19.42 -7.95 0.79
C GLY A 83 -18.19 -7.64 -0.07
N HIS A 84 -17.51 -6.48 0.08
CA HIS A 84 -16.32 -6.14 -0.70
C HIS A 84 -15.25 -7.24 -0.62
N LEU A 85 -14.93 -7.71 0.58
CA LEU A 85 -13.93 -8.74 0.80
C LEU A 85 -14.31 -10.12 0.24
N ALA A 86 -15.58 -10.38 0.00
CA ALA A 86 -16.03 -11.65 -0.60
C ALA A 86 -15.56 -11.82 -2.06
N GLY A 87 -15.25 -10.69 -2.73
CA GLY A 87 -14.67 -10.68 -4.07
C GLY A 87 -13.15 -10.65 -4.09
N ALA A 88 -12.49 -10.50 -2.93
CA ALA A 88 -11.04 -10.44 -2.85
C ALA A 88 -10.39 -11.77 -3.29
N PRO A 89 -9.18 -11.74 -3.86
CA PRO A 89 -8.50 -12.94 -4.34
C PRO A 89 -8.18 -13.87 -3.18
N GLY A 90 -8.38 -15.19 -3.40
CA GLY A 90 -8.00 -16.21 -2.45
C GLY A 90 -6.48 -16.40 -2.36
N ARG A 91 -6.05 -17.29 -1.48
CA ARG A 91 -4.62 -17.50 -1.12
C ARG A 91 -3.71 -18.00 -2.23
N PHE A 92 -4.24 -18.47 -3.33
CA PHE A 92 -3.49 -18.95 -4.48
C PHE A 92 -3.95 -18.28 -5.76
N PRO A 93 -3.00 -17.90 -6.65
CA PRO A 93 -3.37 -17.36 -7.95
C PRO A 93 -4.08 -18.42 -8.80
N PRO A 94 -5.00 -18.05 -9.69
CA PRO A 94 -5.43 -18.90 -10.77
C PRO A 94 -4.25 -19.33 -11.63
N LEU A 95 -4.36 -20.48 -12.31
CA LEU A 95 -3.29 -20.97 -13.19
C LEU A 95 -2.90 -19.88 -14.22
N PRO A 96 -1.68 -19.36 -14.17
CA PRO A 96 -1.29 -18.24 -15.02
C PRO A 96 -1.09 -18.68 -16.48
N ARG A 97 -0.98 -17.71 -17.40
CA ARG A 97 -0.61 -17.97 -18.78
C ARG A 97 0.89 -18.25 -18.88
N PRO A 98 1.33 -19.22 -19.71
CA PRO A 98 2.74 -19.58 -19.83
C PRO A 98 3.52 -18.56 -20.71
N ARG A 99 3.46 -17.29 -20.35
CA ARG A 99 4.24 -16.20 -20.97
C ARG A 99 4.61 -15.16 -19.91
N PRO A 100 5.75 -14.46 -20.05
CA PRO A 100 6.15 -13.42 -19.11
C PRO A 100 5.10 -12.31 -19.01
N GLY A 101 4.78 -11.89 -17.78
CA GLY A 101 3.78 -10.83 -17.54
C GLY A 101 4.28 -9.42 -17.89
N ALA A 102 5.60 -9.16 -17.73
CA ALA A 102 6.20 -7.85 -18.01
C ALA A 102 7.62 -7.99 -18.60
N PRO A 103 7.78 -8.56 -19.81
CA PRO A 103 9.10 -8.86 -20.38
C PRO A 103 9.95 -7.61 -20.65
N GLY A 104 9.35 -6.43 -20.75
CA GLY A 104 10.05 -5.15 -20.91
C GLY A 104 11.04 -4.84 -19.78
N LEU A 105 10.74 -5.28 -18.55
CA LEU A 105 11.57 -5.06 -17.37
C LEU A 105 12.94 -5.74 -17.46
N LEU A 106 13.05 -6.83 -18.22
CA LEU A 106 14.30 -7.60 -18.35
C LEU A 106 15.42 -6.84 -19.09
N ARG A 107 15.05 -5.87 -19.91
CA ARG A 107 15.97 -5.10 -20.77
C ARG A 107 16.47 -3.82 -20.11
N ARG A 108 16.08 -3.54 -18.88
CA ARG A 108 16.39 -2.29 -18.17
C ARG A 108 17.44 -2.50 -17.08
N ALA A 109 18.20 -1.46 -16.79
CA ALA A 109 19.08 -1.40 -15.61
C ALA A 109 18.24 -1.10 -14.35
N LEU A 110 17.47 -2.09 -13.90
CA LEU A 110 16.55 -2.02 -12.77
C LEU A 110 17.08 -2.88 -11.60
N PRO A 111 16.64 -2.66 -10.37
CA PRO A 111 16.91 -3.55 -9.24
C PRO A 111 16.55 -5.00 -9.58
N THR A 112 17.34 -5.93 -9.08
CA THR A 112 17.24 -7.37 -9.45
C THR A 112 15.82 -7.91 -9.21
N MET A 113 15.19 -7.59 -8.07
CA MET A 113 13.86 -8.10 -7.76
C MET A 113 12.79 -7.54 -8.70
N THR A 114 12.86 -6.24 -9.05
CA THR A 114 11.98 -5.62 -10.05
C THR A 114 12.13 -6.29 -11.41
N ARG A 115 13.36 -6.58 -11.85
CA ARG A 115 13.60 -7.32 -13.10
C ARG A 115 13.04 -8.74 -13.06
N LEU A 116 13.28 -9.48 -11.96
CA LEU A 116 12.76 -10.83 -11.79
C LEU A 116 11.23 -10.88 -11.79
N SER A 117 10.55 -9.84 -11.29
CA SER A 117 9.09 -9.78 -11.36
C SER A 117 8.56 -9.81 -12.80
N GLY A 118 9.34 -9.30 -13.77
CA GLY A 118 9.01 -9.35 -15.19
C GLY A 118 9.02 -10.75 -15.80
N LEU A 119 9.73 -11.71 -15.17
CA LEU A 119 9.75 -13.13 -15.58
C LEU A 119 8.55 -13.91 -15.08
N LEU A 120 7.87 -13.41 -14.03
CA LEU A 120 6.69 -14.09 -13.52
C LEU A 120 5.65 -14.24 -14.63
N PRO A 121 4.95 -15.37 -14.69
CA PRO A 121 4.00 -15.63 -15.75
C PRO A 121 2.84 -14.63 -15.67
N GLU A 122 2.20 -14.35 -16.81
CA GLU A 122 1.03 -13.46 -16.84
C GLU A 122 -0.10 -14.05 -16.02
N GLY A 123 -0.48 -13.36 -14.95
CA GLY A 123 -1.58 -13.76 -14.07
C GLY A 123 -2.93 -13.74 -14.77
N ARG A 124 -3.93 -14.39 -14.17
CA ARG A 124 -5.31 -14.48 -14.67
C ARG A 124 -6.33 -14.11 -13.59
N GLY A 125 -5.87 -13.62 -12.44
CA GLY A 125 -6.75 -13.19 -11.37
C GLY A 125 -7.73 -12.14 -11.84
N ASP A 126 -8.92 -12.18 -11.27
CA ASP A 126 -9.98 -11.22 -11.50
C ASP A 126 -9.85 -10.05 -10.52
N ALA A 127 -10.15 -8.86 -10.97
CA ALA A 127 -10.13 -7.63 -10.19
C ALA A 127 -11.48 -6.89 -10.20
N GLU A 128 -12.58 -7.56 -10.53
CA GLU A 128 -13.94 -6.98 -10.55
C GLU A 128 -14.34 -6.37 -9.20
N TRP A 129 -13.86 -6.95 -8.09
CA TRP A 129 -14.12 -6.41 -6.75
C TRP A 129 -13.54 -5.00 -6.56
N LEU A 130 -12.42 -4.68 -7.20
CA LEU A 130 -11.83 -3.34 -7.25
C LEU A 130 -12.63 -2.41 -8.18
N ASP A 131 -13.13 -2.92 -9.29
CA ASP A 131 -14.01 -2.16 -10.18
C ASP A 131 -15.31 -1.77 -9.45
N ARG A 132 -15.89 -2.71 -8.67
CA ARG A 132 -17.07 -2.42 -7.84
C ARG A 132 -16.79 -1.37 -6.78
N LEU A 133 -15.65 -1.45 -6.10
CA LEU A 133 -15.23 -0.42 -5.14
C LEU A 133 -15.09 0.93 -5.83
N ALA A 134 -14.28 1.01 -6.88
CA ALA A 134 -14.02 2.25 -7.61
C ALA A 134 -15.32 2.89 -8.13
N THR A 135 -16.19 2.11 -8.76
CA THR A 135 -17.48 2.59 -9.28
C THR A 135 -18.40 3.09 -8.16
N GLY A 136 -18.39 2.40 -7.02
CA GLY A 136 -19.25 2.75 -5.89
C GLY A 136 -18.81 4.02 -5.14
N VAL A 137 -17.52 4.39 -5.20
CA VAL A 137 -16.96 5.54 -4.47
C VAL A 137 -16.56 6.71 -5.38
N ALA A 138 -16.43 6.49 -6.68
CA ALA A 138 -16.11 7.56 -7.62
C ALA A 138 -17.22 8.62 -7.61
N ARG A 139 -16.80 9.88 -7.62
CA ARG A 139 -17.72 11.01 -7.84
C ARG A 139 -17.74 11.39 -9.31
N SER A 140 -18.64 12.31 -9.66
CA SER A 140 -18.68 12.91 -10.99
C SER A 140 -17.29 13.50 -11.34
N GLY A 141 -16.50 12.82 -12.17
CA GLY A 141 -15.13 13.20 -12.49
C GLY A 141 -14.14 12.03 -12.44
N ASP A 142 -14.62 10.80 -12.29
CA ASP A 142 -13.87 9.54 -12.35
C ASP A 142 -12.77 9.34 -11.29
N TRP A 143 -12.75 10.15 -10.23
CA TRP A 143 -11.82 10.03 -9.11
C TRP A 143 -12.52 10.13 -7.75
N VAL A 144 -11.77 9.93 -6.64
CA VAL A 144 -12.29 10.13 -5.28
C VAL A 144 -12.42 11.61 -4.94
N ALA A 145 -13.17 11.93 -3.86
CA ALA A 145 -13.40 13.32 -3.46
C ALA A 145 -12.14 14.06 -3.01
N HIS A 146 -11.20 13.34 -2.39
CA HIS A 146 -9.94 13.91 -1.92
C HIS A 146 -9.00 14.18 -3.11
N PRO A 147 -8.59 15.46 -3.35
CA PRO A 147 -7.94 15.86 -4.59
C PRO A 147 -6.51 15.34 -4.75
N GLN A 148 -5.84 14.99 -3.65
CA GLN A 148 -4.47 14.49 -3.64
C GLN A 148 -4.42 13.03 -3.19
N THR A 149 -5.22 12.17 -3.82
CA THR A 149 -5.17 10.71 -3.61
C THR A 149 -4.44 10.08 -4.77
N TRP A 150 -3.29 9.44 -4.49
CA TRP A 150 -2.41 8.85 -5.50
C TRP A 150 -2.37 7.34 -5.38
N LEU A 151 -2.62 6.65 -6.49
CA LEU A 151 -2.56 5.21 -6.59
C LEU A 151 -1.32 4.81 -7.39
N VAL A 152 -0.37 4.13 -6.75
CA VAL A 152 0.94 3.87 -7.37
C VAL A 152 0.93 2.51 -8.06
N ALA A 153 1.22 2.53 -9.37
CA ALA A 153 1.53 1.35 -10.15
C ALA A 153 2.92 1.45 -10.77
N MET A 154 3.42 0.38 -11.36
CA MET A 154 4.69 0.35 -12.09
C MET A 154 4.44 0.14 -13.58
N ASP A 155 5.04 0.97 -14.41
CA ASP A 155 5.06 0.79 -15.86
C ASP A 155 5.85 -0.48 -16.22
N ALA A 156 5.21 -1.42 -16.88
CA ALA A 156 5.79 -2.74 -17.18
C ALA A 156 6.88 -2.70 -18.27
N ALA A 157 7.05 -1.57 -18.96
CA ALA A 157 8.10 -1.39 -19.97
C ALA A 157 9.34 -0.68 -19.41
N THR A 158 9.13 0.29 -18.50
CA THR A 158 10.23 1.13 -17.98
C THR A 158 10.65 0.77 -16.56
N GLY A 159 9.76 0.17 -15.75
CA GLY A 159 9.95 -0.06 -14.33
C GLY A 159 9.75 1.20 -13.47
N GLU A 160 9.32 2.30 -14.08
CA GLU A 160 9.04 3.54 -13.37
C GLU A 160 7.74 3.45 -12.58
N ARG A 161 7.74 4.01 -11.38
CA ARG A 161 6.54 4.15 -10.57
C ARG A 161 5.68 5.29 -11.10
N VAL A 162 4.40 5.06 -11.26
CA VAL A 162 3.44 6.04 -11.77
C VAL A 162 2.37 6.27 -10.70
N PRO A 163 2.37 7.46 -10.05
CA PRO A 163 1.36 7.84 -9.06
C PRO A 163 0.12 8.41 -9.76
N PHE A 164 -0.79 7.55 -10.22
CA PHE A 164 -2.06 8.00 -10.80
C PHE A 164 -2.83 8.88 -9.82
N GLY A 165 -3.36 9.99 -10.29
CA GLY A 165 -3.99 11.05 -9.48
C GLY A 165 -3.05 12.19 -9.10
N ALA A 166 -1.74 12.02 -9.21
CA ALA A 166 -0.78 13.12 -9.03
C ALA A 166 -0.79 14.09 -10.23
N GLN A 167 -0.42 15.33 -9.97
CA GLN A 167 -0.26 16.31 -11.04
C GLN A 167 0.81 15.86 -12.05
N GLY A 168 0.48 15.86 -13.33
CA GLY A 168 1.38 15.43 -14.40
C GLY A 168 1.40 13.92 -14.64
N ALA A 169 0.76 13.11 -13.81
CA ALA A 169 0.60 11.69 -14.08
C ALA A 169 -0.34 11.44 -15.29
N PRO A 170 -0.21 10.30 -15.97
CA PRO A 170 -1.15 9.92 -17.03
C PRO A 170 -2.59 9.88 -16.51
N LYS A 171 -3.54 10.32 -17.34
CA LYS A 171 -4.96 10.21 -16.99
C LYS A 171 -5.39 8.75 -16.98
N ALA A 172 -6.13 8.35 -15.95
CA ALA A 172 -6.73 7.04 -15.81
C ALA A 172 -8.06 7.17 -15.07
N ALA A 173 -9.00 6.28 -15.34
CA ALA A 173 -10.15 6.11 -14.47
C ALA A 173 -9.71 5.51 -13.13
N LEU A 174 -10.45 5.79 -12.05
CA LEU A 174 -10.15 5.26 -10.72
C LEU A 174 -10.03 3.73 -10.72
N SER A 175 -10.94 3.04 -11.42
CA SER A 175 -10.94 1.58 -11.53
C SER A 175 -9.68 1.07 -12.26
N GLU A 176 -9.24 1.74 -13.32
CA GLU A 176 -8.02 1.38 -14.04
C GLU A 176 -6.78 1.54 -13.16
N ALA A 177 -6.65 2.69 -12.48
CA ALA A 177 -5.52 2.98 -11.60
C ALA A 177 -5.47 2.02 -10.40
N LEU A 178 -6.62 1.75 -9.78
CA LEU A 178 -6.72 0.83 -8.64
C LEU A 178 -6.35 -0.60 -9.04
N ARG A 179 -6.87 -1.08 -10.17
CA ARG A 179 -6.52 -2.41 -10.71
C ARG A 179 -5.05 -2.49 -11.13
N ALA A 180 -4.50 -1.42 -11.71
CA ALA A 180 -3.08 -1.37 -12.05
C ALA A 180 -2.19 -1.45 -10.82
N SER A 181 -2.55 -0.74 -9.74
CA SER A 181 -1.85 -0.79 -8.46
C SER A 181 -1.94 -2.15 -7.77
N TRP A 182 -2.98 -2.95 -8.05
CA TRP A 182 -3.18 -4.31 -7.56
C TRP A 182 -2.76 -5.41 -8.55
N ALA A 183 -2.21 -5.05 -9.71
CA ALA A 183 -1.82 -6.02 -10.73
C ALA A 183 -0.55 -6.80 -10.35
N ILE A 184 -0.64 -7.60 -9.27
CA ILE A 184 0.46 -8.39 -8.69
C ILE A 184 1.03 -9.33 -9.77
N PRO A 185 2.34 -9.23 -10.09
CA PRO A 185 2.98 -10.09 -11.08
C PRO A 185 2.80 -11.58 -10.75
N GLY A 186 2.42 -12.36 -11.74
CA GLY A 186 2.11 -13.80 -11.56
C GLY A 186 0.70 -14.10 -11.02
N TRP A 187 0.00 -13.10 -10.48
CA TRP A 187 -1.33 -13.26 -9.88
C TRP A 187 -2.42 -12.63 -10.71
N MET A 188 -2.31 -11.34 -10.96
CA MET A 188 -3.27 -10.54 -11.72
C MET A 188 -2.78 -10.29 -13.15
N ARG A 189 -3.70 -9.88 -14.02
CA ARG A 189 -3.34 -9.41 -15.37
C ARG A 189 -2.74 -8.02 -15.27
N PRO A 190 -1.69 -7.71 -16.05
CA PRO A 190 -1.27 -6.32 -16.27
C PRO A 190 -2.44 -5.49 -16.82
N VAL A 191 -2.56 -4.26 -16.38
CA VAL A 191 -3.63 -3.34 -16.79
C VAL A 191 -3.11 -2.40 -17.88
N THR A 192 -3.91 -2.21 -18.93
CA THR A 192 -3.56 -1.28 -20.02
C THR A 192 -4.24 0.06 -19.79
N ILE A 193 -3.45 1.13 -19.67
CA ILE A 193 -3.91 2.51 -19.54
C ILE A 193 -3.17 3.36 -20.57
N GLY A 194 -3.89 4.06 -21.42
CA GLY A 194 -3.28 4.91 -22.46
C GLY A 194 -2.32 4.16 -23.40
N GLY A 195 -2.58 2.87 -23.67
CA GLY A 195 -1.73 2.02 -24.52
C GLY A 195 -0.46 1.49 -23.84
N ARG A 196 -0.22 1.77 -22.55
CA ARG A 196 0.90 1.26 -21.75
C ARG A 196 0.41 0.20 -20.76
N TRP A 197 1.28 -0.76 -20.44
CA TRP A 197 0.97 -1.82 -19.49
C TRP A 197 1.52 -1.46 -18.11
N TYR A 198 0.70 -1.69 -17.10
CA TYR A 198 1.04 -1.44 -15.71
C TYR A 198 0.86 -2.70 -14.87
N VAL A 199 1.74 -2.85 -13.90
CA VAL A 199 1.70 -3.89 -12.87
C VAL A 199 1.77 -3.24 -11.50
N ASP A 200 1.54 -4.02 -10.43
CA ASP A 200 1.57 -3.57 -9.05
C ASP A 200 2.83 -2.77 -8.72
N GLY A 201 2.66 -1.59 -8.15
CA GLY A 201 3.74 -0.72 -7.72
C GLY A 201 4.67 -1.37 -6.68
N GLY A 202 4.16 -2.33 -5.91
CA GLY A 202 4.94 -3.14 -4.96
C GLY A 202 6.09 -3.94 -5.61
N ALA A 203 6.05 -4.15 -6.93
CA ALA A 203 7.17 -4.75 -7.66
C ALA A 203 8.36 -3.79 -7.87
N ALA A 204 8.17 -2.49 -7.68
CA ALA A 204 9.24 -1.48 -7.69
C ALA A 204 9.57 -0.99 -6.28
N SER A 205 8.56 -0.73 -5.45
CA SER A 205 8.70 -0.20 -4.10
C SER A 205 7.54 -0.65 -3.22
N THR A 206 7.82 -0.93 -1.95
CA THR A 206 6.76 -1.33 -1.01
C THR A 206 5.79 -0.20 -0.68
N ALA A 207 6.23 1.06 -0.64
CA ALA A 207 5.41 2.20 -0.21
C ALA A 207 5.45 3.39 -1.17
N SER A 208 6.56 3.61 -1.86
CA SER A 208 6.78 4.78 -2.74
C SER A 208 6.73 6.11 -2.01
N ALA A 209 7.24 6.14 -0.76
CA ALA A 209 7.15 7.29 0.13
C ALA A 209 7.96 8.50 -0.38
N ASP A 210 9.09 8.25 -1.05
CA ASP A 210 9.95 9.26 -1.65
C ASP A 210 9.26 10.11 -2.75
N LEU A 211 8.12 9.67 -3.29
CA LEU A 211 7.30 10.50 -4.19
C LEU A 211 6.78 11.78 -3.54
N LEU A 212 6.82 11.86 -2.22
CA LEU A 212 6.44 13.04 -1.45
C LEU A 212 7.61 13.97 -1.09
N ALA A 213 8.86 13.62 -1.41
CA ALA A 213 10.05 14.39 -0.99
C ALA A 213 10.05 15.85 -1.48
N GLU A 214 9.45 16.13 -2.64
CA GLU A 214 9.39 17.49 -3.19
C GLU A 214 8.06 18.22 -2.88
N ARG A 215 7.23 17.66 -1.98
CA ARG A 215 5.91 18.23 -1.69
C ARG A 215 5.93 19.30 -0.57
N GLY A 216 7.05 19.48 0.12
CA GLY A 216 7.18 20.45 1.20
C GLY A 216 6.30 20.13 2.42
N LEU A 217 6.03 18.85 2.67
CA LEU A 217 5.24 18.40 3.82
C LEU A 217 6.10 18.45 5.08
N GLY A 218 5.51 18.86 6.19
CA GLY A 218 6.17 18.86 7.50
C GLY A 218 6.30 17.46 8.08
N GLU A 219 5.32 16.60 7.79
CA GLU A 219 5.28 15.24 8.32
C GLU A 219 4.71 14.25 7.31
N VAL A 220 5.29 13.05 7.25
CA VAL A 220 4.76 11.94 6.47
C VAL A 220 4.64 10.70 7.37
N ILE A 221 3.44 10.16 7.45
CA ILE A 221 3.16 8.89 8.13
C ILE A 221 3.25 7.77 7.09
N VAL A 222 4.09 6.76 7.35
CA VAL A 222 4.29 5.61 6.46
C VAL A 222 3.88 4.33 7.16
N LEU A 223 2.86 3.65 6.63
CA LEU A 223 2.38 2.36 7.12
C LEU A 223 2.83 1.26 6.14
N ALA A 224 3.73 0.38 6.58
CA ALA A 224 4.42 -0.56 5.70
C ALA A 224 4.36 -2.02 6.20
N PRO A 225 3.25 -2.74 5.97
CA PRO A 225 3.06 -4.12 6.43
C PRO A 225 4.07 -5.12 5.84
N MET A 226 4.65 -4.81 4.66
CA MET A 226 5.64 -5.68 4.00
C MET A 226 7.10 -5.32 4.34
N ALA A 227 7.34 -4.27 5.11
CA ALA A 227 8.66 -3.91 5.63
C ALA A 227 8.79 -4.31 7.10
N SER A 228 10.02 -4.28 7.61
CA SER A 228 10.34 -4.52 9.03
C SER A 228 11.61 -3.76 9.41
N ARG A 229 11.68 -3.23 10.63
CA ARG A 229 12.92 -2.68 11.17
C ARG A 229 13.83 -3.81 11.59
N GLY A 230 14.96 -3.92 10.93
CA GLY A 230 15.94 -4.95 11.18
C GLY A 230 15.55 -6.33 10.63
N ARG A 231 16.44 -7.29 10.84
CA ARG A 231 16.31 -8.64 10.32
C ARG A 231 15.32 -9.46 11.15
N VAL A 232 14.28 -9.97 10.52
CA VAL A 232 13.32 -10.86 11.18
C VAL A 232 13.63 -12.31 10.83
N PRO A 233 13.91 -13.17 11.82
CA PRO A 233 14.16 -14.58 11.57
C PRO A 233 12.89 -15.30 11.10
N GLY A 234 13.05 -16.36 10.29
CA GLY A 234 11.96 -17.21 9.80
C GLY A 234 12.42 -18.65 9.66
N ARG A 235 11.46 -19.58 9.51
CA ARG A 235 11.71 -20.99 9.23
C ARG A 235 10.93 -21.43 7.99
N GLY A 236 11.45 -22.39 7.22
CA GLY A 236 10.80 -22.90 6.02
C GLY A 236 10.54 -21.81 4.98
N SER A 237 9.36 -21.78 4.38
CA SER A 237 8.96 -20.76 3.40
C SER A 237 8.99 -19.33 3.95
N ALA A 238 8.73 -19.15 5.25
CA ALA A 238 8.87 -17.85 5.89
C ALA A 238 10.32 -17.35 5.96
N ALA A 239 11.30 -18.24 6.02
CA ALA A 239 12.71 -17.85 5.94
C ALA A 239 13.06 -17.26 4.56
N LEU A 240 12.55 -17.87 3.49
CA LEU A 240 12.77 -17.40 2.12
C LEU A 240 12.05 -16.06 1.87
N GLU A 241 10.79 -15.94 2.26
CA GLU A 241 10.03 -14.68 2.14
C GLU A 241 10.78 -13.54 2.84
N ARG A 242 11.19 -13.75 4.10
CA ARG A 242 11.87 -12.73 4.90
C ARG A 242 13.28 -12.41 4.39
N ALA A 243 14.05 -13.43 3.99
CA ALA A 243 15.42 -13.23 3.54
C ALA A 243 15.51 -12.56 2.16
N VAL A 244 14.53 -12.75 1.29
CA VAL A 244 14.56 -12.25 -0.09
C VAL A 244 13.61 -11.08 -0.25
N LEU A 245 12.31 -11.31 -0.14
CA LEU A 245 11.30 -10.30 -0.45
C LEU A 245 11.28 -9.17 0.59
N ARG A 246 11.13 -9.52 1.87
CA ARG A 246 10.98 -8.55 2.93
C ARG A 246 12.24 -7.72 3.18
N ASN A 247 13.42 -8.32 3.14
CA ASN A 247 14.67 -7.57 3.28
C ASN A 247 14.85 -6.58 2.11
N TRP A 248 14.51 -6.98 0.89
CA TRP A 248 14.54 -6.06 -0.25
C TRP A 248 13.56 -4.91 -0.09
N MET A 249 12.32 -5.20 0.30
CA MET A 249 11.30 -4.18 0.56
C MET A 249 11.68 -3.24 1.70
N SER A 250 12.25 -3.77 2.78
CA SER A 250 12.70 -2.96 3.92
C SER A 250 13.84 -2.03 3.54
N ALA A 251 14.85 -2.52 2.80
CA ALA A 251 15.96 -1.70 2.34
C ALA A 251 15.52 -0.59 1.36
N GLY A 252 14.56 -0.88 0.48
CA GLY A 252 13.95 0.12 -0.38
C GLY A 252 13.24 1.22 0.43
N LEU A 253 12.44 0.82 1.41
CA LEU A 253 11.74 1.75 2.28
C LEU A 253 12.69 2.59 3.16
N ASP A 254 13.81 1.99 3.62
CA ASP A 254 14.84 2.73 4.36
C ASP A 254 15.39 3.89 3.51
N ALA A 255 15.67 3.65 2.22
CA ALA A 255 16.13 4.68 1.29
C ALA A 255 15.06 5.75 1.00
N GLU A 256 13.80 5.37 0.87
CA GLU A 256 12.68 6.29 0.66
C GLU A 256 12.44 7.21 1.87
N CYS A 257 12.47 6.63 3.09
CA CYS A 257 12.37 7.43 4.31
C CYS A 257 13.55 8.39 4.45
N ALA A 258 14.77 7.94 4.17
CA ALA A 258 15.95 8.81 4.18
C ALA A 258 15.86 9.97 3.17
N ALA A 259 15.26 9.74 2.00
CA ALA A 259 15.02 10.80 1.01
C ALA A 259 14.01 11.84 1.52
N LEU A 260 12.95 11.42 2.19
CA LEU A 260 12.00 12.32 2.85
C LEU A 260 12.66 13.14 3.97
N GLU A 261 13.43 12.48 4.83
CA GLU A 261 14.14 13.15 5.93
C GLU A 261 15.17 14.15 5.40
N ALA A 262 15.87 13.81 4.31
CA ALA A 262 16.81 14.71 3.64
C ALA A 262 16.14 15.96 3.03
N SER A 263 14.85 15.88 2.69
CA SER A 263 14.06 17.04 2.25
C SER A 263 13.50 17.88 3.40
N GLY A 264 13.81 17.55 4.66
CA GLY A 264 13.33 18.25 5.85
C GLY A 264 11.96 17.77 6.36
N THR A 265 11.44 16.66 5.82
CA THR A 265 10.16 16.09 6.22
C THR A 265 10.35 15.14 7.42
N ARG A 266 9.58 15.31 8.48
CA ARG A 266 9.53 14.34 9.58
C ARG A 266 8.85 13.06 9.14
N VAL A 267 9.46 11.90 9.38
CA VAL A 267 8.90 10.60 9.00
C VAL A 267 8.47 9.82 10.22
N ILE A 268 7.16 9.47 10.28
CA ILE A 268 6.60 8.53 11.24
C ILE A 268 6.38 7.20 10.53
N ARG A 269 7.33 6.29 10.65
CA ARG A 269 7.28 4.98 9.99
C ARG A 269 6.83 3.89 10.95
N VAL A 270 5.77 3.16 10.57
CA VAL A 270 5.23 2.00 11.29
C VAL A 270 5.34 0.76 10.41
N ASP A 271 6.06 -0.25 10.92
CA ASP A 271 6.31 -1.52 10.23
C ASP A 271 5.68 -2.68 11.01
N ALA A 272 5.46 -3.80 10.29
CA ALA A 272 5.06 -5.04 10.92
C ALA A 272 6.19 -5.62 11.79
N THR A 273 5.86 -6.02 13.01
CA THR A 273 6.79 -6.65 13.97
C THR A 273 7.02 -8.13 13.65
N ALA A 274 8.02 -8.75 14.29
CA ALA A 274 8.26 -10.18 14.18
C ALA A 274 7.05 -11.02 14.65
N GLU A 275 6.33 -10.52 15.64
CA GLU A 275 5.12 -11.15 16.17
C GLU A 275 3.96 -11.06 15.17
N ASP A 276 3.73 -9.87 14.58
CA ASP A 276 2.77 -9.69 13.50
C ASP A 276 3.03 -10.68 12.37
N LEU A 277 4.30 -10.79 11.93
CA LEU A 277 4.70 -11.69 10.87
C LEU A 277 4.53 -13.18 11.20
N THR A 278 4.54 -13.53 12.48
CA THR A 278 4.25 -14.91 12.91
C THR A 278 2.78 -15.23 12.71
N VAL A 279 1.90 -14.28 13.02
CA VAL A 279 0.45 -14.43 12.82
C VAL A 279 0.10 -14.38 11.32
N MET A 280 0.65 -13.42 10.58
CA MET A 280 0.42 -13.28 9.12
C MET A 280 0.91 -14.51 8.36
N GLY A 281 2.06 -15.07 8.74
CA GLY A 281 2.70 -16.14 7.99
C GLY A 281 3.37 -15.65 6.69
N PRO A 282 3.86 -16.59 5.85
CA PRO A 282 4.66 -16.23 4.67
C PRO A 282 3.84 -15.84 3.43
N ASN A 283 2.55 -16.10 3.42
CA ASN A 283 1.67 -15.79 2.28
C ASN A 283 0.74 -14.65 2.65
N PHE A 284 1.08 -13.44 2.21
CA PHE A 284 0.32 -12.22 2.47
C PHE A 284 -1.09 -12.20 1.84
N MET A 285 -1.42 -13.20 1.01
CA MET A 285 -2.74 -13.41 0.41
C MET A 285 -3.55 -14.51 1.10
N ASP A 286 -3.08 -15.11 2.20
CA ASP A 286 -3.82 -16.17 2.91
C ASP A 286 -4.99 -15.60 3.73
N ASP A 287 -6.11 -15.39 3.07
CA ASP A 287 -7.36 -14.82 3.60
C ASP A 287 -7.87 -15.50 4.89
N ARG A 288 -7.56 -16.78 5.09
CA ARG A 288 -7.91 -17.54 6.30
C ARG A 288 -7.25 -16.98 7.56
N ARG A 289 -6.14 -16.26 7.43
CA ARG A 289 -5.42 -15.62 8.53
C ARG A 289 -5.86 -14.18 8.78
N ARG A 290 -6.74 -13.64 7.93
CA ARG A 290 -7.09 -12.22 7.92
C ARG A 290 -7.64 -11.74 9.27
N LEU A 291 -8.65 -12.42 9.81
CA LEU A 291 -9.23 -12.03 11.10
C LEU A 291 -8.23 -12.16 12.26
N ALA A 292 -7.46 -13.26 12.31
CA ALA A 292 -6.42 -13.42 13.32
C ALA A 292 -5.33 -12.35 13.21
N THR A 293 -4.97 -11.95 11.98
CA THR A 293 -4.05 -10.84 11.73
C THR A 293 -4.62 -9.52 12.25
N LEU A 294 -5.86 -9.20 11.91
CA LEU A 294 -6.54 -7.99 12.37
C LEU A 294 -6.58 -7.91 13.91
N GLU A 295 -7.04 -8.98 14.54
CA GLU A 295 -7.20 -9.08 16.00
C GLU A 295 -5.88 -8.92 16.75
N HIS A 296 -4.81 -9.55 16.27
CA HIS A 296 -3.47 -9.37 16.79
C HIS A 296 -2.99 -7.93 16.58
N SER A 297 -3.15 -7.39 15.38
CA SER A 297 -2.65 -6.08 14.97
C SER A 297 -3.34 -4.93 15.71
N LEU A 298 -4.61 -5.06 16.09
CA LEU A 298 -5.31 -4.08 16.93
C LEU A 298 -4.63 -3.87 18.30
N ARG A 299 -3.84 -4.83 18.75
CA ARG A 299 -3.04 -4.70 19.99
C ARG A 299 -1.60 -4.28 19.70
N SER A 300 -0.93 -4.95 18.75
CA SER A 300 0.49 -4.74 18.48
C SER A 300 0.81 -3.38 17.87
N THR A 301 -0.05 -2.89 16.97
CA THR A 301 0.18 -1.60 16.27
C THR A 301 0.11 -0.41 17.20
N ARG A 302 -0.66 -0.45 18.29
CA ARG A 302 -0.66 0.62 19.32
C ARG A 302 0.74 0.86 19.89
N THR A 303 1.44 -0.23 20.24
CA THR A 303 2.82 -0.14 20.74
C THR A 303 3.80 0.30 19.66
N SER A 304 3.61 -0.18 18.41
CA SER A 304 4.47 0.19 17.27
C SER A 304 4.33 1.66 16.94
N VAL A 305 3.11 2.20 16.94
CA VAL A 305 2.83 3.63 16.71
C VAL A 305 3.44 4.49 17.81
N GLN A 306 3.27 4.14 19.10
CA GLN A 306 3.87 4.87 20.20
C GLN A 306 5.40 4.96 20.08
N ARG A 307 6.07 3.86 19.70
CA ARG A 307 7.52 3.86 19.45
C ARG A 307 7.89 4.75 18.27
N ALA A 308 7.14 4.68 17.17
CA ALA A 308 7.41 5.51 15.99
C ALA A 308 7.28 7.00 16.30
N LEU A 309 6.27 7.39 17.06
CA LEU A 309 6.08 8.78 17.51
C LEU A 309 7.20 9.26 18.43
N ALA A 310 7.66 8.42 19.36
CA ALA A 310 8.77 8.76 20.26
C ALA A 310 10.09 8.92 19.50
N THR A 311 10.37 8.09 18.51
CA THR A 311 11.60 8.16 17.70
C THR A 311 11.61 9.41 16.82
N GLY A 312 10.49 9.76 16.20
CA GLY A 312 10.38 10.96 15.37
C GLY A 312 10.33 12.28 16.14
N ALA A 313 10.19 12.24 17.47
CA ALA A 313 10.27 13.45 18.32
C ALA A 313 11.72 13.82 18.71
N SER A 314 12.68 12.93 18.44
CA SER A 314 14.09 13.09 18.85
C SER A 314 15.03 13.50 17.71
N ALA A 315 14.49 13.68 16.51
CA ALA A 315 15.20 14.11 15.31
C ALA A 315 14.82 15.56 14.98
#